data_121beaa5a469a74662091604c74220a0
#
_entry.id   121beaa5a469a74662091604c74220a0
#
_cell.length_a   1.000
_cell.length_b   1.000
_cell.length_c   1.000
_cell.angle_alpha   90.00
_cell.angle_beta   90.00
_cell.angle_gamma   90.00
#
_symmetry.space_group_name_H-M   'P 1'
#
loop_
_entity.id
_entity.type
_entity.pdbx_description
1 polymer ?
#
loop_
_entity_poly.entity_id
_entity_poly.type
_entity_poly.pdbx_seq_one_letter_code
_entity_poly.pdbx_strand_id
1 'polypeptide(L)'
;MKRFDLLSLLALTLVCACNGNRFGEDGNPEESDVPVEHGMIVLGDKLEDPYTVENMSAALASLYPTKADRVVLDPTDLYVRFLPCSDAQMERLMSMNLQLVDHPVDFQIVKEGDWYHDPEIEEGRITWQYAVVPADFVFPEGIEYEVLDECFIADSGTAAKSGDIDWDAVERESFRLTGNLGMLSDPVKSDPVPPCGRITVSDPESSSEPIGVKGVMVSCNTFVKFSRAYTDEEGYYQMSKTFSGKPRYRLVFKNEKGFCIGFNLLLVPASVSTLGKGTEAGLSLHVDGSSDRKLFARSVVNNACWDYCESCVSGERSISMPPADLRIWLFGSLDCSSAPMLHHGAFVEEGVIKDFLGEYVSLLELFLPDVTLGIKKSASSYSSLYLSTIHELAHASHFMKAGRGFWNRYISYVLNSFVSSGFEVYGSGSEADHGYCEVGEMWAYYIQSSMCRSIYPSRDCNFGTGYWFSPQILLYLEDRGLNKFKIFEALRDDVTDRDLLQERLLMLWPESKNAINQAFGRYN
;
A
#
# COMPACT_ATOMS: atom_id res chain seq x y z
N MET A 1 -30.56 4.01 3.57
CA MET A 1 -30.57 2.53 3.61
C MET A 1 -30.58 1.89 2.21
N LYS A 2 -31.51 2.17 1.30
CA LYS A 2 -31.49 1.51 -0.05
C LYS A 2 -30.34 1.91 -0.99
N ARG A 3 -29.67 3.04 -0.79
CA ARG A 3 -28.56 3.51 -1.66
C ARG A 3 -27.19 2.92 -1.25
N PHE A 4 -26.98 2.66 0.01
CA PHE A 4 -25.76 1.99 0.53
C PHE A 4 -25.68 0.53 0.07
N ASP A 5 -26.83 -0.15 0.01
CA ASP A 5 -26.90 -1.56 -0.43
C ASP A 5 -26.52 -1.74 -1.91
N LEU A 6 -26.80 -0.74 -2.77
CA LEU A 6 -26.51 -0.81 -4.20
C LEU A 6 -25.02 -0.57 -4.53
N LEU A 7 -24.38 0.35 -3.81
CA LEU A 7 -22.94 0.60 -3.89
C LEU A 7 -22.14 -0.59 -3.34
N SER A 8 -22.61 -1.18 -2.25
CA SER A 8 -22.05 -2.41 -1.70
C SER A 8 -22.23 -3.59 -2.66
N LEU A 9 -23.34 -3.67 -3.39
CA LEU A 9 -23.60 -4.71 -4.37
C LEU A 9 -22.71 -4.56 -5.61
N LEU A 10 -22.50 -3.33 -6.09
CA LEU A 10 -21.62 -3.05 -7.25
C LEU A 10 -20.14 -3.27 -6.89
N ALA A 11 -19.70 -2.83 -5.72
CA ALA A 11 -18.38 -3.15 -5.20
C ALA A 11 -18.22 -4.67 -5.01
N LEU A 12 -19.27 -5.37 -4.55
CA LEU A 12 -19.30 -6.81 -4.38
C LEU A 12 -19.16 -7.53 -5.73
N THR A 13 -19.85 -7.07 -6.79
CA THR A 13 -19.77 -7.68 -8.13
C THR A 13 -18.42 -7.45 -8.79
N LEU A 14 -17.83 -6.26 -8.65
CA LEU A 14 -16.48 -5.95 -9.13
C LEU A 14 -15.40 -6.73 -8.37
N VAL A 15 -15.64 -7.02 -7.09
CA VAL A 15 -14.71 -7.73 -6.21
C VAL A 15 -14.79 -9.25 -6.39
N CYS A 16 -15.95 -9.79 -6.77
CA CYS A 16 -16.13 -11.25 -6.95
C CYS A 16 -15.60 -11.80 -8.28
N ALA A 17 -15.07 -10.92 -9.15
CA ALA A 17 -14.78 -11.29 -10.52
C ALA A 17 -13.59 -12.27 -10.73
N CYS A 18 -12.66 -12.38 -9.80
CA CYS A 18 -11.45 -13.18 -10.02
C CYS A 18 -11.29 -14.43 -9.14
N ASN A 19 -12.30 -14.83 -8.37
CA ASN A 19 -12.15 -16.02 -7.52
C ASN A 19 -13.39 -16.92 -7.56
N GLY A 20 -13.32 -17.99 -8.36
CA GLY A 20 -14.39 -18.94 -8.60
C GLY A 20 -14.78 -19.85 -7.42
N ASN A 21 -14.82 -19.34 -6.20
CA ASN A 21 -15.38 -20.07 -5.08
C ASN A 21 -16.88 -19.81 -4.98
N ARG A 22 -17.68 -20.85 -5.23
CA ARG A 22 -19.12 -20.88 -5.03
C ARG A 22 -19.49 -20.27 -3.66
N PHE A 23 -20.46 -19.37 -3.64
CA PHE A 23 -21.22 -19.08 -2.43
C PHE A 23 -21.88 -20.40 -2.00
N GLY A 24 -21.32 -21.08 -1.02
CA GLY A 24 -21.98 -22.18 -0.35
C GLY A 24 -23.17 -21.61 0.40
N GLU A 25 -24.38 -22.03 0.03
CA GLU A 25 -25.52 -21.98 0.91
C GLU A 25 -25.21 -22.87 2.10
N ASP A 26 -24.71 -22.26 3.19
CA ASP A 26 -24.86 -22.78 4.57
C ASP A 26 -24.06 -21.87 5.49
N GLY A 27 -24.76 -21.20 6.35
CA GLY A 27 -24.13 -20.53 7.49
C GLY A 27 -24.80 -19.20 7.84
N ASN A 28 -25.65 -19.29 8.86
CA ASN A 28 -25.94 -18.20 9.77
C ASN A 28 -24.69 -17.32 9.92
N PRO A 29 -24.77 -15.98 9.87
CA PRO A 29 -23.62 -15.15 10.19
C PRO A 29 -23.33 -15.32 11.69
N GLU A 30 -22.49 -16.31 12.02
CA GLU A 30 -21.74 -16.23 13.25
C GLU A 30 -20.93 -14.95 13.18
N GLU A 31 -21.06 -14.10 14.19
CA GLU A 31 -20.19 -12.95 14.41
C GLU A 31 -18.75 -13.43 14.22
N SER A 32 -18.20 -13.15 13.02
CA SER A 32 -16.79 -13.42 12.77
C SER A 32 -16.04 -12.55 13.77
N ASP A 33 -15.20 -13.16 14.60
CA ASP A 33 -14.11 -12.52 15.34
C ASP A 33 -13.16 -11.83 14.35
N VAL A 34 -13.62 -10.78 13.69
CA VAL A 34 -12.76 -9.83 12.99
C VAL A 34 -12.05 -9.07 14.09
N PRO A 35 -10.72 -9.13 14.17
CA PRO A 35 -9.99 -8.39 15.18
C PRO A 35 -10.41 -6.94 15.14
N VAL A 36 -10.60 -6.38 16.32
CA VAL A 36 -11.01 -5.01 16.58
C VAL A 36 -10.33 -4.07 15.60
N GLU A 37 -11.12 -3.37 14.77
CA GLU A 37 -10.61 -2.22 14.03
C GLU A 37 -9.93 -1.31 15.05
N HIS A 38 -8.67 -0.99 14.86
CA HIS A 38 -8.10 0.17 15.49
C HIS A 38 -8.88 1.36 14.92
N GLY A 39 -9.89 1.79 15.65
CA GLY A 39 -10.84 2.78 15.20
C GLY A 39 -10.21 4.14 14.98
N MET A 40 -11.03 5.16 14.98
CA MET A 40 -10.57 6.54 14.89
C MET A 40 -9.71 6.91 16.11
N ILE A 41 -8.60 7.60 15.87
CA ILE A 41 -7.77 8.24 16.91
C ILE A 41 -8.65 9.22 17.70
N VAL A 42 -8.53 9.21 19.01
CA VAL A 42 -9.17 10.20 19.87
C VAL A 42 -8.08 11.10 20.47
N LEU A 43 -8.16 12.38 20.13
CA LEU A 43 -7.27 13.41 20.67
C LEU A 43 -7.76 13.91 22.01
N GLY A 44 -6.81 14.26 22.87
CA GLY A 44 -7.03 14.95 24.15
C GLY A 44 -6.62 16.41 24.09
N ASP A 45 -5.95 16.88 25.13
CA ASP A 45 -5.52 18.27 25.25
C ASP A 45 -4.39 18.59 24.26
N LYS A 46 -4.39 19.84 23.75
CA LYS A 46 -3.26 20.36 22.99
C LYS A 46 -2.05 20.49 23.93
N LEU A 47 -0.90 20.03 23.44
CA LEU A 47 0.38 20.13 24.13
C LEU A 47 1.17 21.32 23.58
N GLU A 48 2.00 21.90 24.39
CA GLU A 48 2.93 22.94 23.94
C GLU A 48 4.11 22.28 23.20
N ASP A 49 4.33 22.65 21.93
CA ASP A 49 5.37 22.03 21.11
C ASP A 49 6.76 22.51 21.53
N PRO A 50 7.65 21.60 22.00
CA PRO A 50 9.00 21.98 22.44
C PRO A 50 9.90 22.45 21.29
N TYR A 51 9.57 22.21 20.05
CA TYR A 51 10.39 22.53 18.88
C TYR A 51 10.07 23.90 18.27
N THR A 52 9.10 24.66 18.78
CA THR A 52 8.89 26.01 18.27
C THR A 52 10.17 26.85 18.45
N VAL A 53 10.43 27.79 17.54
CA VAL A 53 11.58 28.70 17.62
C VAL A 53 11.60 29.43 18.98
N GLU A 54 10.43 29.80 19.49
CA GLU A 54 10.29 30.46 20.80
C GLU A 54 10.77 29.56 21.95
N ASN A 55 10.28 28.32 22.01
CA ASN A 55 10.59 27.38 23.09
C ASN A 55 12.05 26.91 23.03
N MET A 56 12.59 26.65 21.83
CA MET A 56 14.00 26.33 21.65
C MET A 56 14.91 27.47 22.00
N SER A 57 14.53 28.73 21.69
CA SER A 57 15.28 29.93 22.09
C SER A 57 15.26 30.14 23.60
N ALA A 58 14.12 29.91 24.27
CA ALA A 58 14.01 29.97 25.72
C ALA A 58 14.88 28.89 26.39
N ALA A 59 14.91 27.68 25.86
CA ALA A 59 15.76 26.59 26.34
C ALA A 59 17.26 26.90 26.17
N LEU A 60 17.63 27.45 25.00
CA LEU A 60 18.99 27.91 24.75
C LEU A 60 19.41 29.00 25.74
N ALA A 61 18.55 29.99 26.01
CA ALA A 61 18.81 31.05 26.96
C ALA A 61 18.93 30.52 28.39
N SER A 62 18.16 29.50 28.76
CA SER A 62 18.24 28.87 30.09
C SER A 62 19.60 28.19 30.31
N LEU A 63 20.10 27.43 29.31
CA LEU A 63 21.35 26.68 29.44
C LEU A 63 22.60 27.49 29.11
N TYR A 64 22.50 28.45 28.20
CA TYR A 64 23.62 29.21 27.64
C TYR A 64 23.35 30.73 27.64
N PRO A 65 23.09 31.36 28.77
CA PRO A 65 22.65 32.75 28.83
C PRO A 65 23.61 33.74 28.15
N THR A 66 24.92 33.49 28.19
CA THR A 66 25.91 34.34 27.52
C THR A 66 26.06 34.13 26.02
N LYS A 67 25.56 33.03 25.51
CA LYS A 67 25.56 32.70 24.07
C LYS A 67 24.21 33.03 23.41
N ALA A 68 23.10 32.96 24.14
CA ALA A 68 21.77 33.27 23.66
C ALA A 68 21.66 34.68 23.09
N ASP A 69 22.35 35.65 23.65
CA ASP A 69 22.41 37.02 23.14
C ASP A 69 23.09 37.16 21.77
N ARG A 70 23.77 36.09 21.29
CA ARG A 70 24.56 36.09 20.05
C ARG A 70 24.07 35.07 19.01
N VAL A 71 23.21 34.14 19.41
CA VAL A 71 22.68 33.06 18.54
C VAL A 71 21.20 33.30 18.38
N VAL A 72 20.82 33.76 17.19
CA VAL A 72 19.42 33.84 16.78
C VAL A 72 19.07 32.51 16.12
N LEU A 73 17.97 31.89 16.55
CA LEU A 73 17.45 30.68 15.93
C LEU A 73 16.49 31.09 14.82
N ASP A 74 16.92 30.89 13.58
CA ASP A 74 16.02 30.99 12.42
C ASP A 74 15.25 29.69 12.29
N PRO A 75 13.99 29.69 11.81
CA PRO A 75 13.25 28.47 11.55
C PRO A 75 14.01 27.54 10.61
N THR A 76 14.09 26.28 10.96
CA THR A 76 14.59 25.22 10.06
C THR A 76 13.46 24.55 9.32
N ASP A 77 12.30 24.46 9.96
CA ASP A 77 11.13 23.76 9.50
C ASP A 77 9.85 24.56 9.83
N LEU A 78 8.78 24.28 9.08
CA LEU A 78 7.43 24.79 9.34
C LEU A 78 6.51 23.62 9.68
N TYR A 79 5.72 23.75 10.74
CA TYR A 79 4.60 22.86 10.99
C TYR A 79 3.38 23.40 10.25
N VAL A 80 2.84 22.60 9.34
CA VAL A 80 1.80 23.03 8.40
C VAL A 80 0.67 22.02 8.33
N ARG A 81 -0.51 22.49 7.89
CA ARG A 81 -1.60 21.60 7.48
C ARG A 81 -2.13 22.00 6.10
N PHE A 82 -2.58 21.02 5.33
CA PHE A 82 -3.15 21.17 4.02
C PHE A 82 -4.59 20.64 4.02
N LEU A 83 -5.49 21.29 3.30
CA LEU A 83 -6.86 20.82 3.11
C LEU A 83 -7.10 20.50 1.62
N PRO A 84 -6.74 19.30 1.14
CA PRO A 84 -7.03 18.92 -0.23
C PRO A 84 -8.54 18.71 -0.42
N CYS A 85 -9.11 19.38 -1.43
CA CYS A 85 -10.53 19.30 -1.74
C CYS A 85 -10.87 18.21 -2.78
N SER A 86 -9.86 17.55 -3.34
CA SER A 86 -10.00 16.51 -4.35
C SER A 86 -8.86 15.49 -4.28
N ASP A 87 -9.09 14.33 -4.89
CA ASP A 87 -8.10 13.26 -5.00
C ASP A 87 -6.84 13.73 -5.73
N ALA A 88 -7.00 14.45 -6.82
CA ALA A 88 -5.88 15.03 -7.58
C ALA A 88 -5.00 15.97 -6.72
N GLN A 89 -5.60 16.73 -5.80
CA GLN A 89 -4.84 17.54 -4.87
C GLN A 89 -4.13 16.68 -3.81
N MET A 90 -4.78 15.63 -3.32
CA MET A 90 -4.16 14.68 -2.38
C MET A 90 -3.00 13.93 -3.03
N GLU A 91 -3.18 13.45 -4.27
CA GLU A 91 -2.10 12.82 -5.05
C GLU A 91 -0.92 13.77 -5.26
N ARG A 92 -1.21 15.04 -5.57
CA ARG A 92 -0.16 16.05 -5.70
C ARG A 92 0.63 16.21 -4.40
N LEU A 93 -0.03 16.30 -3.24
CA LEU A 93 0.66 16.34 -1.94
C LEU A 93 1.51 15.09 -1.70
N MET A 94 0.96 13.92 -2.01
CA MET A 94 1.68 12.65 -1.87
C MET A 94 2.89 12.55 -2.80
N SER A 95 2.81 13.11 -4.02
CA SER A 95 3.93 13.13 -4.98
C SER A 95 5.07 14.06 -4.56
N MET A 96 4.81 15.01 -3.66
CA MET A 96 5.82 15.92 -3.11
C MET A 96 6.72 15.26 -2.05
N ASN A 97 6.57 13.96 -1.82
CA ASN A 97 7.35 13.20 -0.85
C ASN A 97 7.24 13.72 0.59
N LEU A 98 6.10 14.33 0.92
CA LEU A 98 5.79 14.79 2.27
C LEU A 98 5.44 13.62 3.17
N GLN A 99 5.78 13.73 4.44
CA GLN A 99 5.29 12.82 5.46
C GLN A 99 3.99 13.36 6.04
N LEU A 100 2.89 12.99 5.38
CA LEU A 100 1.56 13.42 5.77
C LEU A 100 1.02 12.56 6.91
N VAL A 101 0.36 13.20 7.87
CA VAL A 101 -0.46 12.56 8.90
C VAL A 101 -1.83 13.23 8.94
N ASP A 102 -2.87 12.48 9.25
CA ASP A 102 -4.26 12.94 9.24
C ASP A 102 -4.71 13.65 10.52
N HIS A 103 -3.83 13.76 11.50
CA HIS A 103 -4.11 14.37 12.80
C HIS A 103 -2.98 15.31 13.23
N PRO A 104 -3.27 16.32 14.08
CA PRO A 104 -2.25 17.18 14.63
C PRO A 104 -1.29 16.39 15.54
N VAL A 105 0.00 16.74 15.49
CA VAL A 105 1.07 16.01 16.20
C VAL A 105 1.41 16.62 17.56
N ASP A 106 0.82 17.75 17.88
CA ASP A 106 0.94 18.52 19.12
C ASP A 106 -0.26 18.30 20.08
N PHE A 107 -0.97 17.19 19.93
CA PHE A 107 -2.06 16.80 20.82
C PHE A 107 -1.75 15.50 21.55
N GLN A 108 -2.29 15.38 22.76
CA GLN A 108 -2.32 14.11 23.45
C GLN A 108 -3.20 13.13 22.68
N ILE A 109 -2.75 11.90 22.48
CA ILE A 109 -3.59 10.82 21.96
C ILE A 109 -4.12 10.03 23.15
N VAL A 110 -5.43 10.13 23.37
CA VAL A 110 -6.14 9.46 24.48
C VAL A 110 -6.49 8.03 24.10
N LYS A 111 -6.84 7.82 22.81
CA LYS A 111 -7.11 6.50 22.25
C LYS A 111 -6.36 6.35 20.94
N GLU A 112 -5.60 5.27 20.84
CA GLU A 112 -4.91 4.88 19.60
C GLU A 112 -5.92 4.47 18.53
N GLY A 113 -5.54 4.69 17.27
CA GLY A 113 -6.31 4.33 16.10
C GLY A 113 -5.46 4.35 14.85
N ASP A 114 -6.03 3.88 13.74
CA ASP A 114 -5.36 3.84 12.43
C ASP A 114 -5.61 5.11 11.60
N TRP A 115 -6.63 5.87 11.93
CA TRP A 115 -7.05 7.06 11.18
C TRP A 115 -7.68 8.12 12.09
N TYR A 116 -7.72 9.36 11.59
CA TYR A 116 -8.37 10.49 12.24
C TYR A 116 -9.19 11.27 11.21
N HIS A 117 -10.32 11.80 11.62
CA HIS A 117 -11.10 12.77 10.86
C HIS A 117 -11.41 13.97 11.76
N ASP A 118 -11.06 15.16 11.27
CA ASP A 118 -11.33 16.39 11.98
C ASP A 118 -12.85 16.62 12.08
N PRO A 119 -13.42 16.76 13.28
CA PRO A 119 -14.84 16.92 13.46
C PRO A 119 -15.42 18.22 12.84
N GLU A 120 -14.57 19.19 12.49
CA GLU A 120 -14.98 20.40 11.77
C GLU A 120 -15.08 20.21 10.27
N ILE A 121 -14.57 19.10 9.74
CA ILE A 121 -14.65 18.75 8.31
C ILE A 121 -15.86 17.83 8.10
N GLU A 122 -16.65 18.14 7.06
CA GLU A 122 -17.84 17.37 6.70
C GLU A 122 -17.50 15.91 6.41
N GLU A 123 -18.34 15.00 6.91
CA GLU A 123 -18.20 13.55 6.69
C GLU A 123 -18.13 13.23 5.19
N GLY A 124 -17.15 12.43 4.77
CA GLY A 124 -16.93 12.08 3.36
C GLY A 124 -15.99 13.03 2.60
N ARG A 125 -15.51 14.10 3.23
CA ARG A 125 -14.43 14.93 2.69
C ARG A 125 -13.07 14.52 3.25
N ILE A 126 -12.00 14.83 2.52
CA ILE A 126 -10.63 14.62 2.99
C ILE A 126 -10.39 15.56 4.18
N THR A 127 -9.92 15.01 5.30
CA THR A 127 -9.56 15.77 6.49
C THR A 127 -8.24 16.53 6.30
N TRP A 128 -7.93 17.44 7.22
CA TRP A 128 -6.64 18.11 7.24
C TRP A 128 -5.48 17.12 7.23
N GLN A 129 -4.49 17.42 6.39
CA GLN A 129 -3.25 16.66 6.28
C GLN A 129 -2.11 17.48 6.88
N TYR A 130 -1.54 17.02 7.96
CA TYR A 130 -0.47 17.70 8.69
C TYR A 130 0.89 17.22 8.19
N ALA A 131 1.84 18.13 8.11
CA ALA A 131 3.21 17.84 7.70
C ALA A 131 4.20 18.80 8.38
N VAL A 132 5.47 18.38 8.38
CA VAL A 132 6.60 19.26 8.70
C VAL A 132 7.43 19.42 7.43
N VAL A 133 7.65 20.64 7.03
CA VAL A 133 8.33 20.97 5.77
C VAL A 133 9.50 21.92 6.04
N PRO A 134 10.56 21.94 5.21
CA PRO A 134 11.65 22.91 5.35
C PRO A 134 11.15 24.37 5.36
N ALA A 135 11.84 25.25 6.04
CA ALA A 135 11.43 26.66 6.14
C ALA A 135 11.35 27.39 4.78
N ASP A 136 12.11 26.91 3.78
CA ASP A 136 12.10 27.42 2.40
C ASP A 136 11.15 26.64 1.48
N PHE A 137 10.22 25.86 2.02
CA PHE A 137 9.29 25.02 1.25
C PHE A 137 8.40 25.87 0.33
N VAL A 138 8.28 25.43 -0.91
CA VAL A 138 7.40 26.04 -1.91
C VAL A 138 6.02 25.36 -1.86
N PHE A 139 5.05 26.09 -1.38
CA PHE A 139 3.69 25.59 -1.24
C PHE A 139 3.03 25.31 -2.61
N PRO A 140 2.28 24.22 -2.74
CA PRO A 140 1.59 23.90 -3.98
C PRO A 140 0.44 24.87 -4.25
N GLU A 141 0.41 25.43 -5.45
CA GLU A 141 -0.70 26.30 -5.88
C GLU A 141 -2.03 25.56 -5.88
N GLY A 142 -3.09 26.22 -5.44
CA GLY A 142 -4.47 25.72 -5.48
C GLY A 142 -4.85 24.72 -4.40
N ILE A 143 -3.96 24.38 -3.49
CA ILE A 143 -4.27 23.60 -2.27
C ILE A 143 -4.31 24.57 -1.10
N GLU A 144 -5.40 24.54 -0.34
CA GLU A 144 -5.52 25.33 0.90
C GLU A 144 -4.52 24.82 1.93
N TYR A 145 -3.81 25.71 2.60
CA TYR A 145 -2.86 25.38 3.64
C TYR A 145 -2.82 26.44 4.74
N GLU A 146 -2.31 26.04 5.89
CA GLU A 146 -2.05 26.91 7.01
C GLU A 146 -0.70 26.56 7.64
N VAL A 147 0.11 27.57 7.95
CA VAL A 147 1.31 27.43 8.76
C VAL A 147 0.91 27.56 10.22
N LEU A 148 1.11 26.51 11.00
CA LEU A 148 0.69 26.41 12.38
C LEU A 148 1.76 26.95 13.32
N ASP A 149 3.04 26.58 13.07
CA ASP A 149 4.19 27.01 13.87
C ASP A 149 5.47 27.08 13.03
N GLU A 150 6.39 27.95 13.44
CA GLU A 150 7.79 27.98 12.99
C GLU A 150 8.64 27.17 13.97
N CYS A 151 9.38 26.17 13.45
CA CYS A 151 10.08 25.20 14.27
C CYS A 151 11.59 25.26 14.03
N PHE A 152 12.34 24.96 15.09
CA PHE A 152 13.78 24.78 15.03
C PHE A 152 14.11 23.33 15.43
N ILE A 153 14.53 22.54 14.45
CA ILE A 153 14.95 21.14 14.64
C ILE A 153 16.44 21.06 14.34
N ALA A 154 17.27 20.95 15.39
CA ALA A 154 18.70 20.83 15.22
C ALA A 154 19.07 19.57 14.46
N ASP A 155 19.92 19.70 13.46
CA ASP A 155 20.52 18.62 12.68
C ASP A 155 22.05 18.59 12.81
N SER A 156 22.70 17.65 12.13
CA SER A 156 24.16 17.55 12.08
C SER A 156 24.83 18.81 11.51
N GLY A 157 24.16 19.51 10.59
CA GLY A 157 24.65 20.77 10.02
C GLY A 157 24.58 21.93 11.00
N THR A 158 23.55 21.97 11.83
CA THR A 158 23.41 22.93 12.93
C THR A 158 24.50 22.74 13.99
N ALA A 159 24.75 21.51 14.39
CA ALA A 159 25.80 21.16 15.33
C ALA A 159 27.21 21.59 14.81
N ALA A 160 27.46 21.40 13.51
CA ALA A 160 28.75 21.78 12.91
C ALA A 160 28.98 23.30 12.86
N LYS A 161 27.92 24.11 12.78
CA LYS A 161 28.01 25.57 12.75
C LYS A 161 28.14 26.20 14.13
N SER A 162 27.65 25.54 15.17
CA SER A 162 27.53 26.09 16.53
C SER A 162 28.44 25.43 17.58
N GLY A 163 29.45 24.73 17.18
CA GLY A 163 30.57 23.98 17.79
C GLY A 163 30.65 23.75 19.32
N ASP A 164 29.99 24.57 20.15
CA ASP A 164 30.02 24.53 21.61
C ASP A 164 28.63 24.43 22.25
N ILE A 165 27.57 24.18 21.48
CA ILE A 165 26.20 24.04 22.01
C ILE A 165 25.82 22.57 21.94
N ASP A 166 25.43 22.00 23.06
CA ASP A 166 24.82 20.67 23.16
C ASP A 166 23.33 20.79 22.85
N TRP A 167 22.97 20.51 21.60
CA TRP A 167 21.59 20.62 21.11
C TRP A 167 20.67 19.57 21.71
N ASP A 168 21.18 18.40 22.10
CA ASP A 168 20.38 17.40 22.83
C ASP A 168 20.00 17.91 24.24
N ALA A 169 20.92 18.62 24.90
CA ALA A 169 20.61 19.26 26.16
C ALA A 169 19.60 20.39 25.98
N VAL A 170 19.70 21.20 24.92
CA VAL A 170 18.73 22.27 24.62
C VAL A 170 17.34 21.67 24.30
N GLU A 171 17.26 20.60 23.51
CA GLU A 171 16.02 19.89 23.24
C GLU A 171 15.37 19.39 24.54
N ARG A 172 16.12 18.73 25.41
CA ARG A 172 15.64 18.24 26.71
C ARG A 172 15.16 19.39 27.62
N GLU A 173 15.85 20.50 27.64
CA GLU A 173 15.45 21.69 28.42
C GLU A 173 14.15 22.28 27.85
N SER A 174 13.98 22.31 26.54
CA SER A 174 12.74 22.75 25.91
C SER A 174 11.55 21.84 26.29
N PHE A 175 11.73 20.52 26.30
CA PHE A 175 10.71 19.61 26.85
C PHE A 175 10.37 19.86 28.30
N ARG A 176 11.37 20.26 29.10
CA ARG A 176 11.14 20.61 30.50
C ARG A 176 10.34 21.92 30.66
N LEU A 177 10.69 22.94 29.88
CA LEU A 177 10.03 24.25 29.94
C LEU A 177 8.57 24.18 29.47
N THR A 178 8.28 23.36 28.48
CA THR A 178 6.93 23.14 27.93
C THR A 178 6.09 22.09 28.71
N GLY A 179 6.61 21.60 29.86
CA GLY A 179 5.87 20.64 30.69
C GLY A 179 5.83 19.19 30.15
N ASN A 180 6.61 18.87 29.12
CA ASN A 180 6.60 17.57 28.43
C ASN A 180 7.66 16.58 28.94
N LEU A 181 8.17 16.76 30.17
CA LEU A 181 9.20 15.88 30.76
C LEU A 181 8.86 14.38 30.70
N GLY A 182 7.59 14.01 30.84
CA GLY A 182 7.13 12.62 30.81
C GLY A 182 7.32 11.93 29.46
N MET A 183 7.60 12.71 28.41
CA MET A 183 7.89 12.20 27.07
C MET A 183 9.39 11.94 26.83
N LEU A 184 10.26 12.44 27.69
CA LEU A 184 11.69 12.19 27.58
C LEU A 184 12.05 10.78 28.05
N SER A 185 13.07 10.20 27.42
CA SER A 185 13.76 9.02 27.93
C SER A 185 14.77 9.42 29.01
N ASP A 186 15.09 8.48 29.90
CA ASP A 186 16.16 8.70 30.88
C ASP A 186 17.47 9.02 30.15
N PRO A 187 18.28 9.96 30.68
CA PRO A 187 19.56 10.31 30.07
C PRO A 187 20.47 9.06 29.95
N VAL A 188 20.83 8.71 28.75
CA VAL A 188 21.79 7.61 28.50
C VAL A 188 23.21 8.20 28.52
N LYS A 189 24.18 7.46 29.08
CA LYS A 189 25.59 7.92 29.17
C LYS A 189 26.35 7.83 27.83
N SER A 190 25.74 7.24 26.80
CA SER A 190 26.29 7.13 25.44
C SER A 190 25.73 8.21 24.52
N ASP A 191 26.45 8.53 23.46
CA ASP A 191 25.95 9.42 22.41
C ASP A 191 24.63 8.88 21.85
N PRO A 192 23.64 9.77 21.57
CA PRO A 192 22.37 9.36 21.00
C PRO A 192 22.59 8.67 19.64
N VAL A 193 21.92 7.54 19.43
CA VAL A 193 21.99 6.77 18.19
C VAL A 193 20.63 6.86 17.49
N PRO A 194 20.61 7.09 16.16
CA PRO A 194 19.35 7.06 15.43
C PRO A 194 18.61 5.73 15.61
N PRO A 195 17.28 5.77 15.79
CA PRO A 195 16.48 4.56 15.98
C PRO A 195 16.68 3.55 14.85
N CYS A 196 16.81 2.29 15.20
CA CYS A 196 16.91 1.19 14.25
C CYS A 196 16.09 -0.01 14.74
N GLY A 197 15.85 -0.97 13.86
CA GLY A 197 15.12 -2.18 14.22
C GLY A 197 14.89 -3.11 13.06
N ARG A 198 14.07 -4.12 13.30
CA ARG A 198 13.73 -5.12 12.30
C ARG A 198 12.23 -5.41 12.33
N ILE A 199 11.59 -5.35 11.16
CA ILE A 199 10.18 -5.71 10.98
C ILE A 199 10.13 -7.04 10.24
N THR A 200 9.49 -8.03 10.84
CA THR A 200 9.43 -9.41 10.30
C THR A 200 8.02 -9.96 10.30
N VAL A 201 7.78 -10.94 9.44
CA VAL A 201 6.51 -11.66 9.34
C VAL A 201 6.75 -13.17 9.25
N SER A 202 5.81 -13.98 9.74
CA SER A 202 5.88 -15.44 9.65
C SER A 202 5.36 -15.94 8.31
N ASP A 203 6.17 -16.78 7.63
CA ASP A 203 5.74 -17.62 6.50
C ASP A 203 6.19 -19.08 6.74
N PRO A 204 5.42 -19.85 7.51
CA PRO A 204 5.83 -21.19 7.91
C PRO A 204 5.88 -22.22 6.77
N GLU A 205 5.34 -21.91 5.59
CA GLU A 205 5.41 -22.79 4.42
C GLU A 205 6.72 -22.62 3.63
N SER A 206 7.33 -21.42 3.66
CA SER A 206 8.61 -21.16 2.97
C SER A 206 9.82 -21.21 3.90
N SER A 207 9.67 -20.83 5.17
CA SER A 207 10.77 -20.72 6.12
C SER A 207 10.34 -20.99 7.55
N SER A 208 11.21 -21.67 8.33
CA SER A 208 11.03 -21.81 9.78
C SER A 208 11.39 -20.54 10.55
N GLU A 209 12.18 -19.66 9.94
CA GLU A 209 12.60 -18.39 10.52
C GLU A 209 11.73 -17.24 9.99
N PRO A 210 11.48 -16.22 10.81
CA PRO A 210 10.76 -15.03 10.36
C PRO A 210 11.47 -14.32 9.19
N ILE A 211 10.73 -14.00 8.16
CA ILE A 211 11.20 -13.26 6.98
C ILE A 211 11.00 -11.75 7.15
N GLY A 212 11.79 -10.93 6.46
CA GLY A 212 11.66 -9.49 6.49
C GLY A 212 10.35 -8.99 5.86
N VAL A 213 9.78 -7.91 6.41
CA VAL A 213 8.79 -7.10 5.69
C VAL A 213 9.56 -6.10 4.85
N LYS A 214 9.59 -6.32 3.54
CA LYS A 214 10.50 -5.69 2.56
C LYS A 214 10.02 -4.33 2.10
N GLY A 215 10.86 -3.31 2.13
CA GLY A 215 10.56 -1.99 1.57
C GLY A 215 9.34 -1.30 2.19
N VAL A 216 8.92 -1.67 3.40
CA VAL A 216 7.87 -0.95 4.12
C VAL A 216 8.44 0.30 4.78
N MET A 217 7.70 1.39 4.74
CA MET A 217 8.14 2.62 5.40
C MET A 217 7.89 2.53 6.91
N VAL A 218 8.96 2.60 7.69
CA VAL A 218 8.89 2.86 9.13
C VAL A 218 8.99 4.36 9.34
N SER A 219 8.03 4.94 10.05
CA SER A 219 8.00 6.35 10.39
C SER A 219 7.94 6.50 11.90
N CYS A 220 8.65 7.47 12.42
CA CYS A 220 8.54 7.85 13.84
C CYS A 220 8.58 9.36 14.03
N ASN A 221 7.93 9.83 15.09
CA ASN A 221 7.98 11.25 15.47
C ASN A 221 7.82 11.48 16.95
N THR A 222 8.37 12.62 17.39
CA THR A 222 8.05 13.28 18.65
C THR A 222 7.66 14.70 18.30
N PHE A 223 6.40 15.09 18.52
CA PHE A 223 5.86 16.34 17.99
C PHE A 223 6.20 16.49 16.49
N VAL A 224 6.74 17.62 16.09
CA VAL A 224 7.12 17.96 14.71
C VAL A 224 8.46 17.34 14.25
N LYS A 225 9.22 16.72 15.13
CA LYS A 225 10.47 16.05 14.77
C LYS A 225 10.18 14.65 14.20
N PHE A 226 10.18 14.55 12.87
CA PHE A 226 9.93 13.31 12.13
C PHE A 226 11.21 12.69 11.61
N SER A 227 11.24 11.35 11.58
CA SER A 227 12.19 10.56 10.81
C SER A 227 11.50 9.36 10.18
N ARG A 228 11.99 8.92 9.01
CA ARG A 228 11.48 7.75 8.30
C ARG A 228 12.61 7.01 7.61
N ALA A 229 12.39 5.72 7.42
CA ALA A 229 13.27 4.86 6.64
C ALA A 229 12.44 3.73 6.01
N TYR A 230 12.88 3.19 4.88
CA TYR A 230 12.37 1.94 4.37
C TYR A 230 13.15 0.78 4.95
N THR A 231 12.48 -0.35 5.15
CA THR A 231 13.14 -1.60 5.50
C THR A 231 13.86 -2.17 4.27
N ASP A 232 14.96 -2.86 4.50
CA ASP A 232 15.63 -3.70 3.47
C ASP A 232 14.91 -5.04 3.26
N GLU A 233 15.49 -5.93 2.44
CA GLU A 233 14.92 -7.25 2.15
C GLU A 233 14.82 -8.15 3.38
N GLU A 234 15.70 -7.98 4.36
CA GLU A 234 15.70 -8.70 5.64
C GLU A 234 14.82 -8.03 6.70
N GLY A 235 14.20 -6.90 6.37
CA GLY A 235 13.31 -6.13 7.23
C GLY A 235 14.01 -5.15 8.18
N TYR A 236 15.32 -4.91 8.05
CA TYR A 236 16.04 -3.94 8.86
C TYR A 236 15.80 -2.51 8.36
N TYR A 237 15.73 -1.58 9.31
CA TYR A 237 15.68 -0.15 9.04
C TYR A 237 16.58 0.63 10.00
N GLN A 238 17.00 1.81 9.57
CA GLN A 238 17.70 2.77 10.40
C GLN A 238 17.23 4.19 10.07
N MET A 239 16.84 4.93 11.11
CA MET A 239 16.43 6.33 10.98
C MET A 239 17.64 7.24 10.74
N SER A 240 17.37 8.46 10.28
CA SER A 240 18.41 9.47 10.04
C SER A 240 18.57 10.47 11.19
N LYS A 241 17.56 10.60 12.06
CA LYS A 241 17.55 11.55 13.19
C LYS A 241 17.56 10.81 14.52
N THR A 242 18.20 11.41 15.52
CA THR A 242 18.16 11.00 16.93
C THR A 242 16.96 11.60 17.65
N PHE A 243 16.55 11.01 18.76
CA PHE A 243 15.43 11.48 19.58
C PHE A 243 15.83 11.48 21.06
N SER A 244 15.51 12.55 21.78
CA SER A 244 15.69 12.66 23.23
C SER A 244 14.54 12.02 24.02
N GLY A 245 13.42 11.76 23.38
CA GLY A 245 12.21 11.18 23.95
C GLY A 245 11.81 9.87 23.31
N LYS A 246 10.65 9.36 23.72
CA LYS A 246 10.05 8.13 23.21
C LYS A 246 9.20 8.44 21.98
N PRO A 247 9.71 8.23 20.75
CA PRO A 247 8.96 8.55 19.55
C PRO A 247 7.78 7.57 19.36
N ARG A 248 6.75 8.05 18.69
CA ARG A 248 5.65 7.24 18.21
C ARG A 248 6.02 6.62 16.87
N TYR A 249 5.89 5.31 16.76
CA TYR A 249 6.19 4.55 15.53
C TYR A 249 4.93 4.21 14.76
N ARG A 250 5.08 4.16 13.43
CA ARG A 250 4.07 3.72 12.48
C ARG A 250 4.71 2.91 11.36
N LEU A 251 3.97 1.95 10.82
CA LEU A 251 4.25 1.36 9.52
C LEU A 251 3.33 2.00 8.49
N VAL A 252 3.90 2.51 7.43
CA VAL A 252 3.17 3.14 6.32
C VAL A 252 3.26 2.24 5.11
N PHE A 253 2.11 1.67 4.72
CA PHE A 253 1.99 0.74 3.60
C PHE A 253 1.79 1.46 2.25
N LYS A 254 2.45 2.59 2.09
CA LYS A 254 2.95 3.10 0.83
C LYS A 254 4.41 2.68 0.75
N ASN A 255 4.67 1.55 0.08
CA ASN A 255 5.99 0.93 0.10
C ASN A 255 6.98 1.65 -0.84
N GLU A 256 8.24 1.21 -0.82
CA GLU A 256 9.30 1.80 -1.66
C GLU A 256 8.99 1.71 -3.16
N LYS A 257 8.23 0.71 -3.60
CA LYS A 257 7.76 0.58 -5.00
C LYS A 257 6.60 1.55 -5.33
N GLY A 258 6.08 2.28 -4.35
CA GLY A 258 5.04 3.29 -4.50
C GLY A 258 3.60 2.77 -4.36
N PHE A 259 3.40 1.50 -4.07
CA PHE A 259 2.06 0.91 -3.92
C PHE A 259 1.39 1.34 -2.62
N CYS A 260 0.08 1.62 -2.69
CA CYS A 260 -0.74 1.98 -1.55
C CYS A 260 -1.60 0.79 -1.14
N ILE A 261 -1.38 0.24 0.07
CA ILE A 261 -2.04 -0.97 0.55
C ILE A 261 -2.89 -0.63 1.78
N GLY A 262 -4.20 -0.84 1.71
CA GLY A 262 -5.06 -0.45 2.81
C GLY A 262 -6.38 -1.19 2.93
N PHE A 263 -7.04 -0.98 4.07
CA PHE A 263 -8.36 -1.51 4.37
C PHE A 263 -9.42 -0.43 4.16
N ASN A 264 -10.35 -0.66 3.22
CA ASN A 264 -11.56 0.13 3.02
C ASN A 264 -11.31 1.65 3.10
N LEU A 265 -10.49 2.16 2.19
CA LEU A 265 -9.95 3.51 2.26
C LEU A 265 -10.84 4.51 1.54
N LEU A 266 -11.77 5.09 2.26
CA LEU A 266 -12.51 6.24 1.75
C LEU A 266 -11.66 7.52 1.74
N LEU A 267 -10.60 7.63 2.52
CA LEU A 267 -9.93 8.93 2.73
C LEU A 267 -8.40 8.89 2.87
N VAL A 268 -7.77 7.74 2.96
CA VAL A 268 -6.30 7.64 3.15
C VAL A 268 -5.70 6.72 2.10
N PRO A 269 -4.93 7.27 1.14
CA PRO A 269 -4.36 6.49 0.04
C PRO A 269 -3.28 5.48 0.46
N ALA A 270 -2.74 5.60 1.65
CA ALA A 270 -1.82 4.61 2.20
C ALA A 270 -2.28 4.23 3.60
N SER A 271 -2.41 2.94 3.84
CA SER A 271 -2.76 2.45 5.16
C SER A 271 -1.61 2.64 6.13
N VAL A 272 -1.92 3.21 7.27
CA VAL A 272 -0.98 3.40 8.37
C VAL A 272 -1.36 2.44 9.49
N SER A 273 -0.40 1.66 9.98
CA SER A 273 -0.52 0.92 11.23
C SER A 273 0.25 1.65 12.32
N THR A 274 -0.46 2.17 13.31
CA THR A 274 0.15 2.80 14.47
C THR A 274 0.66 1.71 15.42
N LEU A 275 1.95 1.77 15.75
CA LEU A 275 2.62 0.83 16.66
C LEU A 275 2.73 1.37 18.09
N GLY A 276 2.28 2.61 18.31
CA GLY A 276 2.37 3.28 19.59
C GLY A 276 3.78 3.86 19.88
N LYS A 277 4.04 4.15 21.16
CA LYS A 277 5.33 4.70 21.61
C LYS A 277 6.36 3.58 21.72
N GLY A 278 7.50 3.76 21.05
CA GLY A 278 8.67 2.89 21.15
C GLY A 278 9.78 3.53 21.99
N THR A 279 10.98 2.98 21.90
CA THR A 279 12.17 3.56 22.51
C THR A 279 12.88 4.50 21.55
N GLU A 280 13.71 5.38 22.08
CA GLU A 280 14.62 6.23 21.29
C GLU A 280 15.65 5.42 20.50
N ALA A 281 15.93 4.19 20.92
CA ALA A 281 16.85 3.28 20.23
C ALA A 281 16.22 2.57 19.02
N GLY A 282 14.88 2.55 18.96
CA GLY A 282 14.15 1.91 17.86
C GLY A 282 13.07 0.94 18.31
N LEU A 283 12.48 0.25 17.32
CA LEU A 283 11.43 -0.74 17.52
C LEU A 283 11.69 -1.93 16.59
N SER A 284 11.74 -3.14 17.14
CA SER A 284 11.65 -4.38 16.37
C SER A 284 10.28 -5.01 16.56
N LEU A 285 9.68 -5.48 15.47
CA LEU A 285 8.35 -6.05 15.48
C LEU A 285 8.34 -7.37 14.70
N HIS A 286 7.73 -8.39 15.28
CA HIS A 286 7.38 -9.61 14.59
C HIS A 286 5.86 -9.70 14.44
N VAL A 287 5.43 -9.91 13.21
CA VAL A 287 4.01 -9.97 12.84
C VAL A 287 3.64 -11.42 12.52
N ASP A 288 2.61 -11.92 13.17
CA ASP A 288 2.02 -13.22 12.86
C ASP A 288 0.50 -13.10 12.64
N GLY A 289 -0.09 -14.09 11.96
CA GLY A 289 -1.51 -14.08 11.62
C GLY A 289 -2.47 -14.22 12.79
N SER A 290 -1.96 -14.47 14.00
CA SER A 290 -2.77 -14.66 15.22
C SER A 290 -2.88 -13.39 16.05
N SER A 291 -1.88 -12.51 16.01
CA SER A 291 -1.78 -11.33 16.87
C SER A 291 -2.47 -10.09 16.30
N ASP A 292 -2.21 -9.80 15.02
CA ASP A 292 -2.82 -8.67 14.30
C ASP A 292 -3.05 -9.05 12.83
N ARG A 293 -4.28 -9.46 12.53
CA ARG A 293 -4.64 -9.91 11.17
C ARG A 293 -4.52 -8.83 10.11
N LYS A 294 -4.79 -7.56 10.47
CA LYS A 294 -4.69 -6.46 9.51
C LYS A 294 -3.25 -6.15 9.19
N LEU A 295 -2.42 -6.02 10.21
CA LEU A 295 -0.99 -5.79 10.04
C LEU A 295 -0.32 -6.97 9.31
N PHE A 296 -0.69 -8.20 9.64
CA PHE A 296 -0.24 -9.40 8.95
C PHE A 296 -0.61 -9.36 7.46
N ALA A 297 -1.89 -9.12 7.13
CA ALA A 297 -2.35 -9.06 5.75
C ALA A 297 -1.64 -7.96 4.95
N ARG A 298 -1.48 -6.75 5.51
CA ARG A 298 -0.71 -5.66 4.90
C ARG A 298 0.74 -6.06 4.64
N SER A 299 1.38 -6.71 5.61
CA SER A 299 2.78 -7.15 5.50
C SER A 299 2.96 -8.22 4.42
N VAL A 300 2.03 -9.18 4.32
CA VAL A 300 2.03 -10.22 3.28
C VAL A 300 1.85 -9.61 1.90
N VAL A 301 0.84 -8.75 1.73
CA VAL A 301 0.58 -8.07 0.45
C VAL A 301 1.75 -7.19 0.05
N ASN A 302 2.35 -6.48 1.01
CA ASN A 302 3.55 -5.67 0.77
C ASN A 302 4.72 -6.52 0.24
N ASN A 303 5.00 -7.67 0.86
CA ASN A 303 6.05 -8.58 0.39
C ASN A 303 5.74 -9.15 -1.00
N ALA A 304 4.48 -9.52 -1.26
CA ALA A 304 4.06 -9.98 -2.57
C ALA A 304 4.29 -8.91 -3.66
N CYS A 305 3.98 -7.65 -3.36
CA CYS A 305 4.25 -6.52 -4.26
C CYS A 305 5.75 -6.37 -4.54
N TRP A 306 6.58 -6.44 -3.50
CA TRP A 306 8.03 -6.36 -3.64
C TRP A 306 8.56 -7.48 -4.53
N ASP A 307 8.28 -8.73 -4.17
CA ASP A 307 8.80 -9.91 -4.87
C ASP A 307 8.28 -10.00 -6.31
N TYR A 308 7.04 -9.59 -6.55
CA TYR A 308 6.50 -9.51 -7.90
C TYR A 308 7.29 -8.53 -8.77
N CYS A 309 7.54 -7.32 -8.28
CA CYS A 309 8.32 -6.32 -8.99
C CYS A 309 9.74 -6.80 -9.30
N GLU A 310 10.42 -7.41 -8.31
CA GLU A 310 11.74 -8.00 -8.55
C GLU A 310 11.68 -9.12 -9.62
N SER A 311 10.61 -9.91 -9.60
CA SER A 311 10.38 -10.98 -10.58
C SER A 311 10.10 -10.49 -12.00
N CYS A 312 9.71 -9.21 -12.18
CA CYS A 312 9.43 -8.60 -13.48
C CYS A 312 10.69 -8.26 -14.28
N VAL A 313 11.86 -8.27 -13.68
CA VAL A 313 13.11 -7.88 -14.33
C VAL A 313 14.04 -9.08 -14.44
N SER A 314 14.59 -9.33 -15.65
CA SER A 314 15.62 -10.35 -15.87
C SER A 314 16.46 -10.01 -17.10
N GLY A 315 17.67 -9.52 -16.88
CA GLY A 315 18.62 -9.21 -17.94
C GLY A 315 18.06 -8.19 -18.96
N GLU A 316 17.96 -8.61 -20.23
CA GLU A 316 17.50 -7.74 -21.33
C GLU A 316 15.96 -7.68 -21.48
N ARG A 317 15.21 -8.51 -20.75
CA ARG A 317 13.75 -8.59 -20.86
C ARG A 317 13.07 -8.25 -19.57
N SER A 318 11.91 -7.64 -19.69
CA SER A 318 11.07 -7.29 -18.53
C SER A 318 9.61 -7.56 -18.81
N ILE A 319 8.87 -7.89 -17.75
CA ILE A 319 7.42 -7.77 -17.69
C ILE A 319 7.13 -6.30 -17.34
N SER A 320 6.09 -5.72 -17.92
CA SER A 320 5.66 -4.37 -17.52
C SER A 320 5.38 -4.34 -16.02
N MET A 321 6.00 -3.39 -15.32
CA MET A 321 5.67 -3.19 -13.90
C MET A 321 4.20 -2.80 -13.76
N PRO A 322 3.51 -3.22 -12.70
CA PRO A 322 2.28 -2.56 -12.29
C PRO A 322 2.50 -1.05 -12.12
N PRO A 323 1.48 -0.21 -12.23
CA PRO A 323 1.61 1.23 -11.97
C PRO A 323 2.23 1.51 -10.60
N ALA A 324 3.11 2.52 -10.51
CA ALA A 324 3.83 2.83 -9.26
C ALA A 324 2.91 3.31 -8.12
N ASP A 325 1.76 3.90 -8.45
CA ASP A 325 0.73 4.39 -7.53
C ASP A 325 -0.46 3.43 -7.41
N LEU A 326 -0.22 2.14 -7.65
CA LEU A 326 -1.24 1.08 -7.59
C LEU A 326 -1.96 1.09 -6.23
N ARG A 327 -3.28 1.13 -6.26
CA ARG A 327 -4.14 1.11 -5.07
C ARG A 327 -4.67 -0.29 -4.82
N ILE A 328 -4.27 -0.88 -3.71
CA ILE A 328 -4.66 -2.23 -3.30
C ILE A 328 -5.55 -2.15 -2.07
N TRP A 329 -6.81 -2.55 -2.21
CA TRP A 329 -7.77 -2.57 -1.11
C TRP A 329 -7.97 -3.97 -0.57
N LEU A 330 -7.96 -4.10 0.76
CA LEU A 330 -8.16 -5.35 1.49
C LEU A 330 -9.57 -5.38 2.10
N PHE A 331 -10.31 -6.45 1.85
CA PHE A 331 -11.67 -6.63 2.38
C PHE A 331 -11.75 -7.86 3.28
N GLY A 332 -11.89 -7.65 4.59
CA GLY A 332 -11.97 -8.72 5.59
C GLY A 332 -13.24 -9.59 5.48
N SER A 333 -14.31 -9.08 4.86
CA SER A 333 -15.59 -9.77 4.69
C SER A 333 -15.71 -10.59 3.39
N LEU A 334 -14.77 -10.42 2.44
CA LEU A 334 -14.84 -11.02 1.11
C LEU A 334 -13.80 -12.12 0.93
N ASP A 335 -14.15 -13.12 0.11
CA ASP A 335 -13.27 -14.25 -0.25
C ASP A 335 -12.72 -14.18 -1.67
N CYS A 336 -13.10 -13.16 -2.42
CA CYS A 336 -12.77 -13.00 -3.83
C CYS A 336 -11.92 -11.75 -4.04
N SER A 337 -11.04 -11.83 -5.04
CA SER A 337 -10.12 -10.76 -5.41
C SER A 337 -10.33 -10.36 -6.87
N SER A 338 -9.87 -9.20 -7.27
CA SER A 338 -9.91 -8.73 -8.67
C SER A 338 -8.95 -7.56 -8.90
N ALA A 339 -8.56 -7.36 -10.17
CA ALA A 339 -7.77 -6.21 -10.60
C ALA A 339 -8.54 -5.35 -11.62
N PRO A 340 -9.58 -4.64 -11.21
CA PRO A 340 -10.41 -3.83 -12.11
C PRO A 340 -9.68 -2.61 -12.67
N MET A 341 -8.54 -2.19 -12.13
CA MET A 341 -7.71 -1.05 -12.57
C MET A 341 -8.49 0.27 -12.67
N LEU A 342 -9.39 0.51 -11.74
CA LEU A 342 -10.32 1.63 -11.80
C LEU A 342 -9.63 2.99 -11.59
N HIS A 343 -8.67 3.06 -10.69
CA HIS A 343 -7.86 4.27 -10.46
C HIS A 343 -7.09 4.68 -11.73
N HIS A 344 -6.64 3.70 -12.51
CA HIS A 344 -5.96 3.93 -13.79
C HIS A 344 -6.91 4.08 -14.99
N GLY A 345 -8.21 4.31 -14.72
CA GLY A 345 -9.22 4.68 -15.70
C GLY A 345 -9.74 3.54 -16.57
N ALA A 346 -9.47 2.27 -16.20
CA ALA A 346 -10.21 1.17 -16.77
C ALA A 346 -11.69 1.32 -16.38
N PHE A 347 -12.59 0.95 -17.29
CA PHE A 347 -14.02 0.89 -17.06
C PHE A 347 -14.78 2.23 -16.96
N VAL A 348 -14.18 3.30 -16.47
CA VAL A 348 -14.84 4.61 -16.28
C VAL A 348 -15.18 5.31 -17.61
N GLU A 349 -14.42 5.01 -18.68
CA GLU A 349 -14.56 5.71 -19.98
C GLU A 349 -15.66 5.14 -20.89
N GLU A 350 -16.10 3.89 -20.72
CA GLU A 350 -17.12 3.26 -21.55
C GLU A 350 -18.47 3.14 -20.81
N GLY A 351 -19.27 4.14 -20.89
CA GLY A 351 -20.72 4.33 -20.76
C GLY A 351 -21.58 3.45 -19.83
N VAL A 352 -21.34 2.17 -19.69
CA VAL A 352 -22.29 1.24 -19.02
C VAL A 352 -22.41 1.50 -17.52
N ILE A 353 -21.31 1.81 -16.85
CA ILE A 353 -21.35 2.15 -15.40
C ILE A 353 -21.57 3.64 -15.20
N LYS A 354 -21.11 4.50 -16.11
CA LYS A 354 -21.36 5.93 -16.04
C LYS A 354 -22.87 6.22 -16.06
N ASP A 355 -23.61 5.51 -16.90
CA ASP A 355 -25.08 5.58 -16.94
C ASP A 355 -25.75 4.97 -15.71
N PHE A 356 -25.11 3.99 -15.06
CA PHE A 356 -25.62 3.32 -13.88
C PHE A 356 -25.29 4.05 -12.56
N LEU A 357 -24.09 4.64 -12.45
CA LEU A 357 -23.63 5.36 -11.27
C LEU A 357 -24.06 6.83 -11.25
N GLY A 358 -24.35 7.44 -12.42
CA GLY A 358 -24.83 8.82 -12.52
C GLY A 358 -23.96 9.81 -11.75
N GLU A 359 -24.57 10.61 -10.87
CA GLU A 359 -23.89 11.61 -10.04
C GLU A 359 -22.85 11.08 -9.04
N TYR A 360 -22.80 9.74 -8.82
CA TYR A 360 -21.85 9.11 -7.91
C TYR A 360 -20.51 8.73 -8.59
N VAL A 361 -20.39 8.88 -9.91
CA VAL A 361 -19.14 8.58 -10.64
C VAL A 361 -17.98 9.38 -10.07
N SER A 362 -18.15 10.67 -9.82
CA SER A 362 -17.10 11.54 -9.30
C SER A 362 -16.66 11.17 -7.87
N LEU A 363 -17.57 10.66 -7.03
CA LEU A 363 -17.23 10.20 -5.68
C LEU A 363 -16.48 8.87 -5.71
N LEU A 364 -16.79 8.00 -6.66
CA LEU A 364 -16.11 6.73 -6.88
C LEU A 364 -14.75 6.91 -7.56
N GLU A 365 -14.62 7.87 -8.47
CA GLU A 365 -13.34 8.25 -9.09
C GLU A 365 -12.30 8.70 -8.05
N LEU A 366 -12.75 9.30 -6.93
CA LEU A 366 -11.89 9.72 -5.83
C LEU A 366 -11.19 8.56 -5.12
N PHE A 367 -11.82 7.39 -5.01
CA PHE A 367 -11.37 6.31 -4.11
C PHE A 367 -11.27 4.94 -4.78
N LEU A 368 -11.21 4.91 -6.11
CA LEU A 368 -11.23 3.66 -6.87
C LEU A 368 -9.99 2.81 -6.62
N PRO A 369 -10.15 1.51 -6.34
CA PRO A 369 -9.03 0.58 -6.29
C PRO A 369 -8.59 0.17 -7.69
N ASP A 370 -7.31 -0.18 -7.83
CA ASP A 370 -6.82 -0.94 -8.96
C ASP A 370 -6.92 -2.43 -8.71
N VAL A 371 -6.65 -2.82 -7.47
CA VAL A 371 -6.71 -4.20 -7.00
C VAL A 371 -7.56 -4.26 -5.74
N THR A 372 -8.43 -5.25 -5.69
CA THR A 372 -9.18 -5.61 -4.49
C THR A 372 -8.81 -7.03 -4.06
N LEU A 373 -8.54 -7.22 -2.78
CA LEU A 373 -8.20 -8.52 -2.20
C LEU A 373 -9.21 -8.90 -1.13
N GLY A 374 -9.97 -9.97 -1.37
CA GLY A 374 -10.82 -10.59 -0.37
C GLY A 374 -9.98 -11.48 0.54
N ILE A 375 -9.91 -11.16 1.83
CA ILE A 375 -9.01 -11.84 2.76
C ILE A 375 -9.73 -12.68 3.82
N LYS A 376 -11.04 -12.88 3.74
CA LYS A 376 -11.82 -13.61 4.74
C LYS A 376 -11.26 -15.00 5.04
N LYS A 377 -10.90 -15.78 4.01
CA LYS A 377 -10.31 -17.12 4.16
C LYS A 377 -8.80 -17.12 4.25
N SER A 378 -8.13 -16.15 3.62
CA SER A 378 -6.67 -16.11 3.50
C SER A 378 -5.96 -15.25 4.56
N ALA A 379 -6.71 -14.53 5.40
CA ALA A 379 -6.15 -13.57 6.36
C ALA A 379 -5.16 -14.16 7.38
N SER A 380 -5.13 -15.47 7.57
CA SER A 380 -4.21 -16.16 8.47
C SER A 380 -3.19 -17.07 7.75
N SER A 381 -3.21 -17.11 6.41
CA SER A 381 -2.29 -17.91 5.60
C SER A 381 -1.43 -17.01 4.73
N TYR A 382 -0.14 -16.94 5.03
CA TYR A 382 0.82 -16.15 4.26
C TYR A 382 0.79 -16.56 2.78
N SER A 383 1.05 -17.82 2.48
CA SER A 383 1.15 -18.34 1.12
C SER A 383 -0.13 -18.14 0.30
N SER A 384 -1.30 -18.33 0.92
CA SER A 384 -2.58 -18.13 0.21
C SER A 384 -2.81 -16.67 -0.16
N LEU A 385 -2.60 -15.74 0.77
CA LEU A 385 -2.76 -14.31 0.52
C LEU A 385 -1.69 -13.79 -0.45
N TYR A 386 -0.44 -14.21 -0.24
CA TYR A 386 0.69 -13.88 -1.12
C TYR A 386 0.40 -14.27 -2.57
N LEU A 387 0.00 -15.52 -2.81
CA LEU A 387 -0.27 -16.02 -4.17
C LEU A 387 -1.50 -15.39 -4.81
N SER A 388 -2.55 -15.06 -4.03
CA SER A 388 -3.68 -14.28 -4.55
C SER A 388 -3.24 -12.88 -4.96
N THR A 389 -2.37 -12.25 -4.18
CA THR A 389 -1.82 -10.93 -4.54
C THR A 389 -0.99 -10.99 -5.82
N ILE A 390 -0.15 -12.01 -5.98
CA ILE A 390 0.64 -12.23 -7.21
C ILE A 390 -0.28 -12.36 -8.44
N HIS A 391 -1.41 -13.06 -8.32
CA HIS A 391 -2.41 -13.18 -9.38
C HIS A 391 -2.91 -11.81 -9.84
N GLU A 392 -3.35 -10.97 -8.90
CA GLU A 392 -3.89 -9.63 -9.23
C GLU A 392 -2.80 -8.67 -9.76
N LEU A 393 -1.57 -8.79 -9.30
CA LEU A 393 -0.45 -8.02 -9.82
C LEU A 393 -0.08 -8.43 -11.27
N ALA A 394 -0.26 -9.71 -11.62
CA ALA A 394 -0.08 -10.17 -12.99
C ALA A 394 -1.12 -9.54 -13.93
N HIS A 395 -2.37 -9.38 -13.48
CA HIS A 395 -3.38 -8.61 -14.19
C HIS A 395 -2.97 -7.14 -14.35
N ALA A 396 -2.48 -6.49 -13.30
CA ALA A 396 -2.03 -5.10 -13.38
C ALA A 396 -0.87 -4.91 -14.38
N SER A 397 0.06 -5.87 -14.45
CA SER A 397 1.11 -5.88 -15.49
C SER A 397 0.55 -6.07 -16.90
N HIS A 398 -0.43 -6.93 -17.06
CA HIS A 398 -1.11 -7.14 -18.34
C HIS A 398 -1.88 -5.89 -18.77
N PHE A 399 -2.57 -5.23 -17.84
CA PHE A 399 -3.20 -3.92 -18.10
C PHE A 399 -2.20 -2.89 -18.64
N MET A 400 -1.02 -2.78 -18.03
CA MET A 400 0.03 -1.87 -18.51
C MET A 400 0.53 -2.21 -19.91
N LYS A 401 0.45 -3.47 -20.32
CA LYS A 401 0.87 -3.96 -21.64
C LYS A 401 -0.21 -3.82 -22.72
N ALA A 402 -1.42 -4.28 -22.41
CA ALA A 402 -2.54 -4.33 -23.35
C ALA A 402 -3.39 -3.04 -23.37
N GLY A 403 -3.30 -2.22 -22.30
CA GLY A 403 -3.98 -0.93 -22.21
C GLY A 403 -5.47 -1.00 -21.87
N ARG A 404 -6.08 0.18 -21.69
CA ARG A 404 -7.47 0.36 -21.23
C ARG A 404 -8.50 -0.30 -22.13
N GLY A 405 -8.32 -0.23 -23.45
CA GLY A 405 -9.29 -0.79 -24.41
C GLY A 405 -9.49 -2.28 -24.24
N PHE A 406 -8.40 -3.04 -24.08
CA PHE A 406 -8.43 -4.47 -23.76
C PHE A 406 -9.10 -4.70 -22.39
N TRP A 407 -8.68 -3.93 -21.38
CA TRP A 407 -9.11 -4.11 -20.01
C TRP A 407 -10.60 -3.82 -19.81
N ASN A 408 -11.12 -2.80 -20.47
CA ASN A 408 -12.55 -2.50 -20.44
C ASN A 408 -13.40 -3.64 -20.99
N ARG A 409 -12.95 -4.32 -22.06
CA ARG A 409 -13.63 -5.51 -22.60
C ARG A 409 -13.56 -6.69 -21.62
N TYR A 410 -12.38 -6.94 -21.05
CA TYR A 410 -12.20 -7.96 -20.04
C TYR A 410 -13.15 -7.77 -18.86
N ILE A 411 -13.18 -6.57 -18.23
CA ILE A 411 -14.04 -6.29 -17.09
C ILE A 411 -15.53 -6.34 -17.48
N SER A 412 -15.91 -5.82 -18.64
CA SER A 412 -17.28 -5.89 -19.13
C SER A 412 -17.75 -7.33 -19.32
N TYR A 413 -16.87 -8.21 -19.86
CA TYR A 413 -17.17 -9.64 -19.99
C TYR A 413 -17.42 -10.28 -18.63
N VAL A 414 -16.49 -10.10 -17.68
CA VAL A 414 -16.58 -10.67 -16.34
C VAL A 414 -17.87 -10.25 -15.62
N LEU A 415 -18.23 -8.96 -15.67
CA LEU A 415 -19.47 -8.46 -15.07
C LEU A 415 -20.72 -9.03 -15.73
N ASN A 416 -20.75 -9.05 -17.07
CA ASN A 416 -21.89 -9.59 -17.81
C ASN A 416 -22.07 -11.10 -17.54
N SER A 417 -20.97 -11.85 -17.48
CA SER A 417 -20.98 -13.27 -17.16
C SER A 417 -21.50 -13.53 -15.75
N PHE A 418 -21.03 -12.75 -14.77
CA PHE A 418 -21.50 -12.84 -13.39
C PHE A 418 -23.02 -12.60 -13.27
N VAL A 419 -23.54 -11.57 -13.93
CA VAL A 419 -24.97 -11.22 -13.88
C VAL A 419 -25.83 -12.25 -14.64
N SER A 420 -25.36 -12.74 -15.80
CA SER A 420 -26.15 -13.59 -16.69
C SER A 420 -26.13 -15.08 -16.33
N SER A 421 -25.04 -15.57 -15.72
CA SER A 421 -24.84 -16.99 -15.43
C SER A 421 -25.32 -17.44 -14.05
N GLY A 422 -25.90 -16.54 -13.24
CA GLY A 422 -26.30 -16.87 -11.86
C GLY A 422 -25.10 -16.95 -10.91
N PHE A 423 -24.17 -16.01 -11.08
CA PHE A 423 -22.98 -15.81 -10.24
C PHE A 423 -21.74 -16.68 -10.59
N GLU A 424 -21.65 -17.20 -11.81
CA GLU A 424 -20.40 -17.77 -12.30
C GLU A 424 -19.52 -16.67 -12.94
N VAL A 425 -18.38 -16.42 -12.36
CA VAL A 425 -17.53 -15.26 -12.64
C VAL A 425 -16.97 -15.27 -14.06
N TYR A 426 -16.54 -16.44 -14.53
CA TYR A 426 -15.87 -16.53 -15.83
C TYR A 426 -16.77 -16.99 -16.98
N GLY A 427 -18.07 -17.19 -16.72
CA GLY A 427 -18.99 -17.72 -17.72
C GLY A 427 -18.58 -19.09 -18.27
N SER A 428 -19.09 -19.43 -19.46
CA SER A 428 -18.83 -20.73 -20.11
C SER A 428 -17.67 -20.70 -21.11
N GLY A 429 -17.15 -19.53 -21.46
CA GLY A 429 -16.15 -19.35 -22.51
C GLY A 429 -16.73 -19.39 -23.92
N SER A 430 -18.06 -19.24 -24.07
CA SER A 430 -18.74 -19.19 -25.36
C SER A 430 -19.46 -17.86 -25.65
N GLU A 431 -19.48 -16.96 -24.66
CA GLU A 431 -20.11 -15.66 -24.73
C GLU A 431 -19.25 -14.69 -25.58
N ALA A 432 -19.86 -13.61 -26.07
CA ALA A 432 -19.11 -12.56 -26.77
C ALA A 432 -18.03 -11.97 -25.86
N ASP A 433 -16.88 -11.65 -26.43
CA ASP A 433 -15.71 -11.08 -25.74
C ASP A 433 -15.04 -12.00 -24.69
N HIS A 434 -15.40 -13.31 -24.63
CA HIS A 434 -14.79 -14.28 -23.71
C HIS A 434 -13.26 -14.35 -23.83
N GLY A 435 -12.71 -14.15 -25.02
CA GLY A 435 -11.27 -14.27 -25.28
C GLY A 435 -10.43 -13.25 -24.50
N TYR A 436 -10.97 -12.06 -24.18
CA TYR A 436 -10.29 -11.10 -23.29
C TYR A 436 -10.09 -11.66 -21.89
N CYS A 437 -11.11 -12.34 -21.36
CA CYS A 437 -11.01 -13.06 -20.09
C CYS A 437 -10.06 -14.25 -20.20
N GLU A 438 -10.15 -15.01 -21.30
CA GLU A 438 -9.28 -16.16 -21.57
C GLU A 438 -7.80 -15.81 -21.45
N VAL A 439 -7.36 -14.79 -22.18
CA VAL A 439 -5.95 -14.38 -22.20
C VAL A 439 -5.53 -13.75 -20.86
N GLY A 440 -6.40 -12.92 -20.27
CA GLY A 440 -6.14 -12.27 -18.99
C GLY A 440 -5.95 -13.28 -17.85
N GLU A 441 -6.88 -14.20 -17.69
CA GLU A 441 -6.87 -15.22 -16.65
C GLU A 441 -5.79 -16.29 -16.88
N MET A 442 -5.60 -16.70 -18.15
CA MET A 442 -4.52 -17.63 -18.50
C MET A 442 -3.17 -17.10 -18.05
N TRP A 443 -2.89 -15.81 -18.27
CA TRP A 443 -1.67 -15.15 -17.83
C TRP A 443 -1.56 -15.09 -16.30
N ALA A 444 -2.60 -14.62 -15.61
CA ALA A 444 -2.55 -14.41 -14.17
C ALA A 444 -2.38 -15.72 -13.39
N TYR A 445 -3.14 -16.75 -13.72
CA TYR A 445 -2.99 -18.08 -13.12
C TYR A 445 -1.65 -18.75 -13.46
N TYR A 446 -1.13 -18.51 -14.67
CA TYR A 446 0.21 -18.98 -15.04
C TYR A 446 1.27 -18.34 -14.13
N ILE A 447 1.28 -17.03 -13.96
CA ILE A 447 2.25 -16.33 -13.11
C ILE A 447 2.12 -16.77 -11.64
N GLN A 448 0.90 -16.86 -11.13
CA GLN A 448 0.63 -17.37 -9.79
C GLN A 448 1.23 -18.78 -9.61
N SER A 449 1.01 -19.67 -10.57
CA SER A 449 1.53 -21.05 -10.54
C SER A 449 3.05 -21.10 -10.66
N SER A 450 3.64 -20.33 -11.56
CA SER A 450 5.09 -20.26 -11.78
C SER A 450 5.83 -19.73 -10.53
N MET A 451 5.32 -18.66 -9.91
CA MET A 451 5.90 -18.13 -8.66
C MET A 451 5.69 -19.10 -7.49
N CYS A 452 4.51 -19.74 -7.40
CA CYS A 452 4.25 -20.76 -6.39
C CYS A 452 5.28 -21.90 -6.47
N ARG A 453 5.54 -22.44 -7.67
CA ARG A 453 6.54 -23.51 -7.87
C ARG A 453 7.95 -23.12 -7.41
N SER A 454 8.30 -21.84 -7.56
CA SER A 454 9.59 -21.32 -7.14
C SER A 454 9.72 -21.15 -5.63
N ILE A 455 8.66 -20.66 -4.97
CA ILE A 455 8.71 -20.25 -3.55
C ILE A 455 8.23 -21.38 -2.64
N TYR A 456 7.21 -22.12 -3.07
CA TYR A 456 6.56 -23.18 -2.31
C TYR A 456 6.62 -24.54 -3.05
N PRO A 457 7.81 -25.12 -3.25
CA PRO A 457 7.98 -26.33 -4.08
C PRO A 457 7.25 -27.57 -3.55
N SER A 458 6.84 -27.56 -2.29
CA SER A 458 6.09 -28.65 -1.65
C SER A 458 4.56 -28.51 -1.80
N ARG A 459 4.09 -27.38 -2.33
CA ARG A 459 2.67 -27.08 -2.49
C ARG A 459 2.17 -27.51 -3.87
N ASP A 460 0.87 -27.85 -3.96
CA ASP A 460 0.22 -27.96 -5.28
C ASP A 460 0.08 -26.55 -5.88
N CYS A 461 0.81 -26.32 -6.96
CA CYS A 461 0.91 -25.04 -7.65
C CYS A 461 0.20 -25.07 -9.02
N ASN A 462 -0.86 -25.84 -9.18
CA ASN A 462 -1.63 -25.94 -10.41
C ASN A 462 -2.92 -25.10 -10.34
N PHE A 463 -2.77 -23.78 -10.21
CA PHE A 463 -3.91 -22.86 -10.11
C PHE A 463 -4.64 -22.72 -11.45
N GLY A 464 -5.97 -22.61 -11.39
CA GLY A 464 -6.83 -22.32 -12.54
C GLY A 464 -6.95 -23.44 -13.59
N THR A 465 -6.33 -24.60 -13.37
CA THR A 465 -6.26 -25.68 -14.38
C THR A 465 -7.61 -26.37 -14.66
N GLY A 466 -8.62 -26.14 -13.83
CA GLY A 466 -9.99 -26.62 -14.04
C GLY A 466 -10.88 -25.68 -14.84
N TYR A 467 -10.40 -24.49 -15.17
CA TYR A 467 -11.18 -23.52 -15.96
C TYR A 467 -10.96 -23.69 -17.46
N TRP A 468 -11.93 -23.21 -18.24
CA TRP A 468 -11.94 -23.33 -19.71
C TRP A 468 -10.79 -22.57 -20.40
N PHE A 469 -10.20 -21.56 -19.77
CA PHE A 469 -9.07 -20.80 -20.31
C PHE A 469 -7.70 -21.47 -20.17
N SER A 470 -7.61 -22.64 -19.55
CA SER A 470 -6.47 -23.59 -19.59
C SER A 470 -5.08 -22.97 -19.37
N PRO A 471 -4.77 -22.38 -18.18
CA PRO A 471 -3.46 -21.75 -17.90
C PRO A 471 -2.27 -22.72 -17.99
N GLN A 472 -2.51 -24.02 -17.92
CA GLN A 472 -1.51 -25.08 -18.13
C GLN A 472 -0.85 -25.04 -19.52
N ILE A 473 -1.42 -24.35 -20.50
CA ILE A 473 -0.77 -24.07 -21.79
C ILE A 473 0.55 -23.33 -21.57
N LEU A 474 0.51 -22.25 -20.78
CA LEU A 474 1.68 -21.41 -20.53
C LEU A 474 2.69 -22.10 -19.61
N LEU A 475 2.23 -22.87 -18.62
CA LEU A 475 3.11 -23.71 -17.80
C LEU A 475 3.86 -24.76 -18.63
N TYR A 476 3.16 -25.39 -19.59
CA TYR A 476 3.79 -26.34 -20.51
C TYR A 476 4.86 -25.68 -21.39
N LEU A 477 4.64 -24.43 -21.81
CA LEU A 477 5.60 -23.68 -22.60
C LEU A 477 6.84 -23.29 -21.75
N GLU A 478 6.63 -22.87 -20.49
CA GLU A 478 7.72 -22.56 -19.57
C GLU A 478 8.63 -23.77 -19.33
N ASP A 479 8.06 -24.95 -19.09
CA ASP A 479 8.78 -26.21 -18.92
C ASP A 479 9.63 -26.60 -20.15
N ARG A 480 9.39 -25.93 -21.31
CA ARG A 480 10.11 -26.12 -22.57
C ARG A 480 10.99 -24.94 -23.00
N GLY A 481 11.25 -24.03 -22.04
CA GLY A 481 12.17 -22.92 -22.22
C GLY A 481 11.56 -21.65 -22.81
N LEU A 482 10.24 -21.60 -22.99
CA LEU A 482 9.53 -20.36 -23.30
C LEU A 482 9.09 -19.69 -22.01
N ASN A 483 10.02 -18.98 -21.36
CA ASN A 483 9.83 -18.39 -20.05
C ASN A 483 8.81 -17.23 -20.02
N LYS A 484 8.43 -16.78 -18.82
CA LYS A 484 7.44 -15.74 -18.61
C LYS A 484 7.71 -14.44 -19.38
N PHE A 485 8.97 -14.05 -19.56
CA PHE A 485 9.32 -12.83 -20.30
C PHE A 485 9.03 -12.95 -21.79
N LYS A 486 9.30 -14.10 -22.38
CA LYS A 486 8.99 -14.40 -23.78
C LYS A 486 7.48 -14.49 -24.01
N ILE A 487 6.75 -15.11 -23.09
CA ILE A 487 5.29 -15.20 -23.14
C ILE A 487 4.68 -13.79 -23.03
N PHE A 488 5.17 -12.96 -22.11
CA PHE A 488 4.66 -11.61 -21.90
C PHE A 488 4.82 -10.70 -23.13
N GLU A 489 5.86 -10.89 -23.93
CA GLU A 489 6.02 -10.15 -25.19
C GLU A 489 4.85 -10.34 -26.15
N ALA A 490 4.16 -11.49 -26.10
CA ALA A 490 3.00 -11.78 -26.92
C ALA A 490 1.70 -11.11 -26.44
N LEU A 491 1.60 -10.74 -25.16
CA LEU A 491 0.38 -10.20 -24.54
C LEU A 491 0.16 -8.72 -24.89
N ARG A 492 -0.34 -8.46 -26.09
CA ARG A 492 -0.60 -7.11 -26.58
C ARG A 492 -2.10 -6.84 -26.69
N ASP A 493 -2.45 -5.60 -26.94
CA ASP A 493 -3.83 -5.12 -27.11
C ASP A 493 -4.63 -5.83 -28.21
N ASP A 494 -3.96 -6.33 -29.23
CA ASP A 494 -4.53 -7.04 -30.37
C ASP A 494 -4.60 -8.58 -30.18
N VAL A 495 -4.11 -9.10 -29.04
CA VAL A 495 -4.16 -10.54 -28.70
C VAL A 495 -5.35 -10.78 -27.76
N THR A 496 -6.52 -10.94 -28.33
CA THR A 496 -7.79 -10.91 -27.62
C THR A 496 -8.42 -12.29 -27.40
N ASP A 497 -7.73 -13.35 -27.78
CA ASP A 497 -8.13 -14.75 -27.57
C ASP A 497 -6.93 -15.71 -27.67
N ARG A 498 -7.18 -16.97 -27.41
CA ARG A 498 -6.20 -18.06 -27.42
C ARG A 498 -5.56 -18.28 -28.80
N ASP A 499 -6.32 -18.18 -29.88
CA ASP A 499 -5.83 -18.43 -31.22
C ASP A 499 -4.86 -17.33 -31.65
N LEU A 500 -5.21 -16.08 -31.40
CA LEU A 500 -4.33 -14.94 -31.61
C LEU A 500 -3.06 -14.99 -30.73
N LEU A 501 -3.18 -15.49 -29.50
CA LEU A 501 -2.02 -15.72 -28.64
C LEU A 501 -1.08 -16.77 -29.23
N GLN A 502 -1.64 -17.90 -29.74
CA GLN A 502 -0.84 -18.94 -30.41
C GLN A 502 -0.13 -18.38 -31.65
N GLU A 503 -0.87 -17.67 -32.51
CA GLU A 503 -0.30 -17.05 -33.72
C GLU A 503 0.83 -16.09 -33.38
N ARG A 504 0.64 -15.24 -32.37
CA ARG A 504 1.65 -14.27 -31.93
C ARG A 504 2.90 -14.97 -31.37
N LEU A 505 2.73 -16.00 -30.55
CA LEU A 505 3.86 -16.79 -30.01
C LEU A 505 4.64 -17.48 -31.15
N LEU A 506 3.96 -18.05 -32.15
CA LEU A 506 4.60 -18.64 -33.32
C LEU A 506 5.38 -17.64 -34.17
N MET A 507 4.85 -16.41 -34.27
CA MET A 507 5.53 -15.31 -34.99
C MET A 507 6.78 -14.84 -34.25
N LEU A 508 6.71 -14.66 -32.94
CA LEU A 508 7.82 -14.15 -32.14
C LEU A 508 8.90 -15.21 -31.89
N TRP A 509 8.51 -16.47 -31.72
CA TRP A 509 9.39 -17.58 -31.33
C TRP A 509 9.26 -18.78 -32.27
N PRO A 510 9.60 -18.63 -33.57
CA PRO A 510 9.46 -19.71 -34.55
C PRO A 510 10.31 -20.94 -34.22
N GLU A 511 11.41 -20.78 -33.47
CA GLU A 511 12.24 -21.88 -32.98
C GLU A 511 11.49 -22.78 -31.97
N SER A 512 10.48 -22.24 -31.28
CA SER A 512 9.65 -22.97 -30.31
C SER A 512 8.35 -23.54 -30.92
N LYS A 513 8.18 -23.49 -32.24
CA LYS A 513 6.95 -23.88 -32.94
C LYS A 513 6.38 -25.24 -32.52
N ASN A 514 7.23 -26.24 -32.35
CA ASN A 514 6.76 -27.56 -31.96
C ASN A 514 6.16 -27.57 -30.55
N ALA A 515 6.81 -26.90 -29.62
CA ALA A 515 6.33 -26.78 -28.24
C ALA A 515 5.01 -25.97 -28.16
N ILE A 516 4.92 -24.87 -28.94
CA ILE A 516 3.72 -24.03 -28.99
C ILE A 516 2.54 -24.85 -29.54
N ASN A 517 2.69 -25.51 -30.72
CA ASN A 517 1.61 -26.29 -31.29
C ASN A 517 1.20 -27.48 -30.41
N GLN A 518 2.14 -28.11 -29.70
CA GLN A 518 1.82 -29.18 -28.76
C GLN A 518 1.06 -28.68 -27.54
N ALA A 519 1.44 -27.52 -26.99
CA ALA A 519 0.75 -26.92 -25.85
C ALA A 519 -0.71 -26.60 -26.16
N PHE A 520 -0.94 -25.84 -27.22
CA PHE A 520 -2.29 -25.45 -27.64
C PHE A 520 -3.13 -26.63 -28.12
N GLY A 521 -2.56 -27.61 -28.85
CA GLY A 521 -3.29 -28.81 -29.27
C GLY A 521 -3.61 -29.82 -28.15
N ARG A 522 -2.89 -29.75 -27.02
CA ARG A 522 -3.11 -30.67 -25.89
C ARG A 522 -4.24 -30.22 -24.98
N TYR A 523 -4.45 -28.92 -24.87
CA TYR A 523 -5.35 -28.30 -23.89
C TYR A 523 -6.50 -27.51 -24.57
N ASN A 524 -6.80 -27.88 -25.81
CA ASN A 524 -7.96 -27.39 -26.57
C ASN A 524 -9.25 -28.05 -26.10
#